data_bff1bca11da3bd5518691e78c37b4896
#
_entry.id   bff1bca11da3bd5518691e78c37b4896
#
_cell.length_a   1.000
_cell.length_b   1.000
_cell.length_c   1.000
_cell.angle_alpha   90.00
_cell.angle_beta   90.00
_cell.angle_gamma   90.00
#
_symmetry.space_group_name_H-M   'P 1'
#
loop_
_entity.id
_entity.type
_entity.pdbx_description
1 polymer ?
#
loop_
_entity_poly.entity_id
_entity_poly.type
_entity_poly.pdbx_seq_one_letter_code
_entity_poly.pdbx_strand_id
1 'polypeptide(L)'
;MSNSSFHASLADDFERFKRALPRDFPAHVRDVYRINLSARYLDEPLPHPIGKGSGQLSLNLGQLETDAAAGLAFAVLKTVIAQDSAGTQSMAAWAIHETKMKVERLGEGWTVTWKGRGWDRSFEDYLALVRASWDLTASGALLAVPSVKYHLPRLGEPFRDEEYAFTTRALANAWGRSPLLLEKDFSPTLAGDRLADEKAQILRWLREVPQRIRAHANVRLAMKLMNARFDDDFQAEMMNAASGADALVVFNRLFDVERGVAYGGSELSTRNLRVLDRPSGRQAVRPPLSGTGNIHSGRLIVEYALRGCSSVQLHTFFQLPLEEYPATEGSRTQRALHALIFDPRDGLIAVMLERERANTLHRRNGELHFLDLCAPRAN
;
A
#
# COMPACT_ATOMS: atom_id res chain seq x y z
N MET A 1 18.91 6.92 28.37
CA MET A 1 18.00 5.97 29.05
C MET A 1 18.42 4.54 28.71
N SER A 2 18.33 3.60 29.67
CA SER A 2 18.61 2.19 29.37
C SER A 2 17.46 1.57 28.59
N ASN A 3 17.70 0.48 27.84
CA ASN A 3 16.65 -0.21 27.06
C ASN A 3 15.47 -0.72 27.92
N SER A 4 15.68 -1.04 29.19
CA SER A 4 14.60 -1.38 30.14
C SER A 4 13.69 -0.19 30.43
N SER A 5 14.22 1.02 30.44
CA SER A 5 13.46 2.26 30.60
C SER A 5 12.53 2.54 29.42
N PHE A 6 12.96 2.25 28.17
CA PHE A 6 12.11 2.43 26.99
C PHE A 6 10.92 1.47 26.96
N HIS A 7 11.09 0.21 27.42
CA HIS A 7 9.99 -0.74 27.47
C HIS A 7 8.93 -0.38 28.51
N ALA A 8 9.34 0.10 29.68
CA ALA A 8 8.40 0.61 30.68
C ALA A 8 7.62 1.82 30.12
N SER A 9 8.32 2.78 29.52
CA SER A 9 7.69 3.94 28.86
C SER A 9 6.73 3.54 27.74
N LEU A 10 7.04 2.47 26.97
CA LEU A 10 6.17 1.99 25.89
C LEU A 10 4.87 1.38 26.42
N ALA A 11 4.95 0.62 27.52
CA ALA A 11 3.76 0.07 28.15
C ALA A 11 2.85 1.18 28.71
N ASP A 12 3.45 2.21 29.32
CA ASP A 12 2.72 3.38 29.83
C ASP A 12 2.09 4.18 28.68
N ASP A 13 2.81 4.42 27.59
CA ASP A 13 2.30 5.12 26.42
C ASP A 13 1.19 4.31 25.70
N PHE A 14 1.35 2.99 25.62
CA PHE A 14 0.30 2.13 25.07
C PHE A 14 -1.01 2.28 25.84
N GLU A 15 -0.97 2.24 27.17
CA GLU A 15 -2.15 2.42 27.99
C GLU A 15 -2.71 3.86 27.90
N ARG A 16 -1.83 4.86 27.95
CA ARG A 16 -2.21 6.28 27.89
C ARG A 16 -2.89 6.64 26.58
N PHE A 17 -2.41 6.09 25.44
CA PHE A 17 -2.92 6.41 24.11
C PHE A 17 -4.10 5.57 23.66
N LYS A 18 -4.65 4.69 24.50
CA LYS A 18 -5.90 3.96 24.21
C LYS A 18 -7.09 4.87 23.90
N ARG A 19 -7.09 6.11 24.42
CA ARG A 19 -8.14 7.10 24.19
C ARG A 19 -7.83 8.02 23.01
N ALA A 20 -6.62 8.50 22.91
CA ALA A 20 -6.19 9.36 21.81
C ALA A 20 -4.68 9.29 21.60
N LEU A 21 -4.28 9.17 20.33
CA LEU A 21 -2.88 9.33 19.94
C LEU A 21 -2.44 10.80 20.10
N PRO A 22 -1.16 11.06 20.40
CA PRO A 22 -0.60 12.40 20.27
C PRO A 22 -0.86 12.94 18.85
N ARG A 23 -1.17 14.23 18.73
CA ARG A 23 -1.41 14.88 17.44
C ARG A 23 -0.25 14.68 16.46
N ASP A 24 0.97 14.74 16.96
CA ASP A 24 2.21 14.43 16.24
C ASP A 24 2.91 13.26 16.94
N PHE A 25 2.35 12.06 16.76
CA PHE A 25 2.95 10.88 17.37
C PHE A 25 4.32 10.51 16.75
N PRO A 26 4.66 10.80 15.48
CA PRO A 26 6.02 10.60 14.99
C PRO A 26 7.05 11.44 15.74
N ALA A 27 6.75 12.71 16.04
CA ALA A 27 7.61 13.54 16.89
C ALA A 27 7.71 12.96 18.32
N HIS A 28 6.59 12.57 18.94
CA HIS A 28 6.59 11.92 20.25
C HIS A 28 7.49 10.66 20.26
N VAL A 29 7.39 9.80 19.26
CA VAL A 29 8.22 8.58 19.13
C VAL A 29 9.70 8.94 19.03
N ARG A 30 10.04 9.98 18.28
CA ARG A 30 11.40 10.46 18.15
C ARG A 30 11.94 11.03 19.47
N ASP A 31 11.15 11.84 20.16
CA ASP A 31 11.57 12.51 21.38
C ASP A 31 11.75 11.54 22.56
N VAL A 32 10.80 10.60 22.72
CA VAL A 32 10.79 9.65 23.83
C VAL A 32 11.70 8.45 23.58
N TYR A 33 11.60 7.81 22.41
CA TYR A 33 12.29 6.54 22.12
C TYR A 33 13.56 6.72 21.31
N ARG A 34 13.82 7.94 20.81
CA ARG A 34 14.91 8.21 19.87
C ARG A 34 14.81 7.31 18.63
N ILE A 35 13.60 7.20 18.08
CA ILE A 35 13.29 6.46 16.88
C ILE A 35 12.70 7.40 15.83
N ASN A 36 13.36 7.51 14.70
CA ASN A 36 12.88 8.23 13.53
C ASN A 36 12.11 7.27 12.61
N LEU A 37 10.78 7.44 12.54
CA LEU A 37 9.89 6.64 11.73
C LEU A 37 9.82 7.07 10.26
N SER A 38 10.54 8.12 9.85
CA SER A 38 10.50 8.62 8.47
C SER A 38 10.64 7.50 7.45
N ALA A 39 9.82 7.57 6.40
CA ALA A 39 9.67 6.56 5.37
C ALA A 39 9.56 7.21 3.99
N ARG A 40 9.32 6.41 2.93
CA ARG A 40 9.13 6.92 1.56
C ARG A 40 8.10 6.12 0.79
N TYR A 41 7.31 6.81 -0.02
CA TYR A 41 6.48 6.20 -1.06
C TYR A 41 6.55 7.05 -2.33
N LEU A 42 6.87 6.44 -3.48
CA LEU A 42 7.11 7.17 -4.75
C LEU A 42 8.11 8.33 -4.59
N ASP A 43 9.18 8.11 -3.84
CA ASP A 43 10.19 9.11 -3.43
C ASP A 43 9.66 10.29 -2.61
N GLU A 44 8.36 10.37 -2.36
CA GLU A 44 7.83 11.37 -1.44
C GLU A 44 8.17 11.00 0.01
N PRO A 45 8.63 11.96 0.81
CA PRO A 45 8.91 11.71 2.22
C PRO A 45 7.61 11.51 3.00
N LEU A 46 7.64 10.55 3.92
CA LEU A 46 6.52 10.22 4.79
C LEU A 46 6.95 10.33 6.26
N PRO A 47 6.05 10.76 7.17
CA PRO A 47 6.36 10.82 8.60
C PRO A 47 6.53 9.44 9.24
N HIS A 48 5.92 8.40 8.66
CA HIS A 48 6.02 7.01 9.07
C HIS A 48 5.61 6.08 7.91
N PRO A 49 5.94 4.75 7.94
CA PRO A 49 5.76 3.87 6.78
C PRO A 49 4.32 3.44 6.49
N ILE A 50 3.34 3.75 7.33
CA ILE A 50 2.01 3.15 7.28
C ILE A 50 1.06 3.99 6.43
N GLY A 51 0.44 3.37 5.41
CA GLY A 51 -0.59 3.96 4.59
C GLY A 51 -1.75 3.03 4.29
N LYS A 52 -2.81 3.56 3.70
CA LYS A 52 -3.96 2.79 3.19
C LYS A 52 -3.78 2.45 1.72
N GLY A 53 -3.93 1.17 1.40
CA GLY A 53 -4.04 0.73 0.01
C GLY A 53 -5.39 1.11 -0.61
N SER A 54 -5.42 1.22 -1.94
CA SER A 54 -6.62 1.52 -2.70
C SER A 54 -7.79 0.60 -2.35
N GLY A 55 -8.93 1.19 -2.01
CA GLY A 55 -10.12 0.43 -1.60
C GLY A 55 -11.28 1.31 -1.13
N GLN A 56 -12.21 0.72 -0.39
CA GLN A 56 -13.42 1.38 0.08
C GLN A 56 -13.19 2.41 1.19
N LEU A 57 -11.99 2.49 1.70
CA LEU A 57 -11.61 3.42 2.77
C LEU A 57 -11.04 4.74 2.22
N SER A 58 -11.02 4.92 0.90
CA SER A 58 -10.50 6.11 0.20
C SER A 58 -11.39 6.50 -1.00
N LEU A 59 -12.72 6.53 -0.76
CA LEU A 59 -13.76 6.83 -1.75
C LEU A 59 -14.17 8.30 -1.81
N ASN A 60 -13.88 9.08 -0.78
CA ASN A 60 -14.31 10.47 -0.68
C ASN A 60 -13.40 11.29 0.22
N LEU A 61 -13.51 12.61 0.09
CA LEU A 61 -12.68 13.56 0.82
C LEU A 61 -12.81 13.40 2.35
N GLY A 62 -14.02 13.20 2.87
CA GLY A 62 -14.24 13.07 4.31
C GLY A 62 -13.52 11.85 4.94
N GLN A 63 -13.37 10.76 4.17
CA GLN A 63 -12.53 9.63 4.61
C GLN A 63 -11.05 10.02 4.68
N LEU A 64 -10.57 10.77 3.68
CA LEU A 64 -9.17 11.23 3.64
C LEU A 64 -8.88 12.26 4.74
N GLU A 65 -9.81 13.18 5.02
CA GLU A 65 -9.72 14.14 6.12
C GLU A 65 -9.70 13.44 7.49
N THR A 66 -10.53 12.40 7.67
CA THR A 66 -10.50 11.56 8.87
C THR A 66 -9.15 10.85 9.03
N ASP A 67 -8.57 10.37 7.93
CA ASP A 67 -7.27 9.72 7.91
C ASP A 67 -6.13 10.70 8.23
N ALA A 68 -6.18 11.90 7.64
CA ALA A 68 -5.24 12.97 7.94
C ALA A 68 -5.30 13.39 9.41
N ALA A 69 -6.51 13.58 9.95
CA ALA A 69 -6.73 13.90 11.36
C ALA A 69 -6.25 12.79 12.32
N ALA A 70 -6.25 11.55 11.85
CA ALA A 70 -5.70 10.40 12.58
C ALA A 70 -4.17 10.31 12.52
N GLY A 71 -3.51 11.11 11.67
CA GLY A 71 -2.07 11.07 11.45
C GLY A 71 -1.59 9.99 10.49
N LEU A 72 -2.45 9.46 9.60
CA LEU A 72 -2.03 8.51 8.57
C LEU A 72 -1.06 9.15 7.59
N ALA A 73 0.00 8.45 7.18
CA ALA A 73 1.03 9.04 6.32
C ALA A 73 0.58 9.21 4.86
N PHE A 74 -0.10 8.21 4.32
CA PHE A 74 -0.60 8.26 2.93
C PHE A 74 -1.84 7.38 2.72
N ALA A 75 -2.61 7.71 1.70
CA ALA A 75 -3.75 6.91 1.23
C ALA A 75 -3.75 6.83 -0.29
N VAL A 76 -3.94 5.62 -0.81
CA VAL A 76 -4.16 5.42 -2.25
C VAL A 76 -5.65 5.45 -2.52
N LEU A 77 -6.09 6.36 -3.39
CA LEU A 77 -7.50 6.54 -3.73
C LEU A 77 -8.10 5.27 -4.33
N LYS A 78 -9.41 5.11 -4.22
CA LYS A 78 -10.12 3.99 -4.88
C LYS A 78 -9.75 3.95 -6.36
N THR A 79 -9.42 2.77 -6.87
CA THR A 79 -8.97 2.60 -8.26
C THR A 79 -10.07 2.96 -9.26
N VAL A 80 -9.80 3.94 -10.11
CA VAL A 80 -10.69 4.30 -11.24
C VAL A 80 -10.42 3.40 -12.44
N ILE A 81 -11.45 3.15 -13.22
CA ILE A 81 -11.33 2.48 -14.52
C ILE A 81 -11.01 3.53 -15.57
N ALA A 82 -9.96 3.32 -16.35
CA ALA A 82 -9.57 4.20 -17.43
C ALA A 82 -10.63 4.24 -18.54
N GLN A 83 -10.72 5.36 -19.23
CA GLN A 83 -11.63 5.60 -20.36
C GLN A 83 -10.94 6.39 -21.46
N ASP A 84 -11.48 6.32 -22.66
CA ASP A 84 -11.13 7.20 -23.79
C ASP A 84 -11.86 8.54 -23.74
N SER A 85 -11.64 9.41 -24.74
CA SER A 85 -12.27 10.73 -24.83
C SER A 85 -13.79 10.68 -25.07
N ALA A 86 -14.33 9.57 -25.55
CA ALA A 86 -15.75 9.33 -25.72
C ALA A 86 -16.41 8.79 -24.44
N GLY A 87 -15.62 8.54 -23.38
CA GLY A 87 -16.09 7.94 -22.13
C GLY A 87 -16.18 6.43 -22.18
N THR A 88 -15.67 5.78 -23.24
CA THR A 88 -15.69 4.32 -23.37
C THR A 88 -14.64 3.69 -22.45
N GLN A 89 -15.06 2.74 -21.63
CA GLN A 89 -14.21 2.00 -20.71
C GLN A 89 -14.09 0.55 -21.18
N SER A 90 -12.92 0.11 -21.62
CA SER A 90 -12.70 -1.28 -22.03
C SER A 90 -12.87 -2.29 -20.89
N MET A 91 -12.67 -1.83 -19.67
CA MET A 91 -12.79 -2.62 -18.45
C MET A 91 -14.02 -2.22 -17.60
N ALA A 92 -15.09 -1.71 -18.23
CA ALA A 92 -16.31 -1.24 -17.55
C ALA A 92 -16.92 -2.31 -16.62
N ALA A 93 -16.86 -3.59 -17.00
CA ALA A 93 -17.31 -4.71 -16.18
C ALA A 93 -16.62 -4.80 -14.80
N TRP A 94 -15.56 -4.03 -14.58
CA TRP A 94 -14.83 -3.95 -13.31
C TRP A 94 -15.31 -2.81 -12.42
N ALA A 95 -16.08 -1.86 -12.95
CA ALA A 95 -16.72 -0.78 -12.22
C ALA A 95 -18.06 -1.24 -11.63
N ILE A 96 -18.06 -2.32 -10.87
CA ILE A 96 -19.27 -2.88 -10.28
C ILE A 96 -19.56 -2.13 -8.98
N HIS A 97 -20.79 -1.62 -8.85
CA HIS A 97 -21.24 -1.04 -7.59
C HIS A 97 -21.09 -2.04 -6.45
N GLU A 98 -20.44 -1.62 -5.38
CA GLU A 98 -20.19 -2.50 -4.25
C GLU A 98 -21.42 -2.61 -3.38
N THR A 99 -22.03 -3.78 -3.41
CA THR A 99 -23.23 -4.05 -2.63
C THR A 99 -22.91 -4.55 -1.22
N LYS A 100 -21.74 -5.13 -1.00
CA LYS A 100 -21.43 -5.75 0.31
C LYS A 100 -19.93 -6.04 0.46
N MET A 101 -19.34 -5.40 1.44
CA MET A 101 -18.02 -5.75 1.97
C MET A 101 -18.22 -6.64 3.20
N LYS A 102 -17.47 -7.73 3.28
CA LYS A 102 -17.55 -8.67 4.39
C LYS A 102 -16.18 -8.81 5.04
N VAL A 103 -16.13 -8.48 6.33
CA VAL A 103 -14.97 -8.72 7.18
C VAL A 103 -15.21 -10.04 7.89
N GLU A 104 -14.32 -11.00 7.73
CA GLU A 104 -14.50 -12.36 8.25
C GLU A 104 -13.22 -12.85 8.93
N ARG A 105 -13.37 -13.65 9.99
CA ARG A 105 -12.25 -14.45 10.51
C ARG A 105 -11.95 -15.59 9.54
N LEU A 106 -10.65 -15.78 9.30
CA LEU A 106 -10.16 -16.89 8.50
C LEU A 106 -8.90 -17.47 9.18
N GLY A 107 -9.04 -18.66 9.74
CA GLY A 107 -8.04 -19.23 10.62
C GLY A 107 -7.78 -18.32 11.83
N GLU A 108 -6.54 -18.02 12.11
CA GLU A 108 -6.13 -17.12 13.20
C GLU A 108 -6.15 -15.63 12.82
N GLY A 109 -6.48 -15.29 11.56
CA GLY A 109 -6.43 -13.93 11.03
C GLY A 109 -7.78 -13.43 10.52
N TRP A 110 -7.74 -12.26 9.91
CA TRP A 110 -8.88 -11.60 9.30
C TRP A 110 -8.69 -11.45 7.80
N THR A 111 -9.77 -11.55 7.06
CA THR A 111 -9.83 -11.22 5.64
C THR A 111 -10.98 -10.27 5.36
N VAL A 112 -10.86 -9.52 4.27
CA VAL A 112 -11.95 -8.72 3.71
C VAL A 112 -12.22 -9.23 2.31
N THR A 113 -13.45 -9.64 2.07
CA THR A 113 -13.95 -10.04 0.76
C THR A 113 -14.99 -9.05 0.27
N TRP A 114 -15.01 -8.75 -1.03
CA TRP A 114 -16.04 -7.93 -1.65
C TRP A 114 -16.18 -8.22 -3.14
N LYS A 115 -17.32 -7.85 -3.70
CA LYS A 115 -17.62 -8.01 -5.13
C LYS A 115 -17.35 -6.75 -5.95
N GLY A 116 -17.47 -5.56 -5.38
CA GLY A 116 -17.16 -4.30 -6.06
C GLY A 116 -15.66 -4.14 -6.33
N ARG A 117 -15.28 -3.58 -7.48
CA ARG A 117 -13.90 -3.68 -7.96
C ARG A 117 -13.25 -2.37 -8.30
N GLY A 118 -13.93 -1.45 -8.90
CA GLY A 118 -13.41 -0.16 -9.30
C GLY A 118 -14.16 0.98 -8.64
N TRP A 119 -13.82 2.17 -9.08
CA TRP A 119 -14.62 3.36 -8.87
C TRP A 119 -15.94 3.21 -9.62
N ASP A 120 -17.06 3.45 -8.95
CA ASP A 120 -18.41 3.15 -9.44
C ASP A 120 -19.26 4.40 -9.73
N ARG A 121 -18.62 5.60 -9.68
CA ARG A 121 -19.20 6.88 -10.07
C ARG A 121 -18.58 7.37 -11.38
N SER A 122 -18.94 8.57 -11.81
CA SER A 122 -18.39 9.15 -13.02
C SER A 122 -16.87 9.37 -12.93
N PHE A 123 -16.21 9.40 -14.07
CA PHE A 123 -14.78 9.72 -14.12
C PHE A 123 -14.53 11.18 -13.67
N GLU A 124 -15.46 12.09 -13.96
CA GLU A 124 -15.37 13.49 -13.49
C GLU A 124 -15.45 13.58 -11.96
N ASP A 125 -16.30 12.79 -11.29
CA ASP A 125 -16.33 12.73 -9.82
C ASP A 125 -14.98 12.24 -9.25
N TYR A 126 -14.30 11.34 -9.97
CA TYR A 126 -12.96 10.90 -9.58
C TYR A 126 -11.93 12.02 -9.72
N LEU A 127 -11.96 12.75 -10.84
CA LEU A 127 -11.09 13.89 -11.05
C LEU A 127 -11.35 15.00 -10.00
N ALA A 128 -12.61 15.20 -9.62
CA ALA A 128 -12.97 16.11 -8.54
C ALA A 128 -12.38 15.66 -7.19
N LEU A 129 -12.41 14.35 -6.88
CA LEU A 129 -11.77 13.81 -5.67
C LEU A 129 -10.25 14.01 -5.70
N VAL A 130 -9.62 13.78 -6.86
CA VAL A 130 -8.17 14.01 -7.03
C VAL A 130 -7.83 15.48 -6.76
N ARG A 131 -8.57 16.43 -7.35
CA ARG A 131 -8.39 17.86 -7.10
C ARG A 131 -8.59 18.24 -5.63
N ALA A 132 -9.69 17.77 -5.03
CA ALA A 132 -10.01 18.08 -3.63
C ALA A 132 -9.02 17.48 -2.62
N SER A 133 -8.40 16.34 -2.92
CA SER A 133 -7.39 15.72 -2.06
C SER A 133 -6.02 16.42 -2.11
N TRP A 134 -5.85 17.34 -3.06
CA TRP A 134 -4.58 18.07 -3.23
C TRP A 134 -4.20 18.90 -2.01
N ASP A 135 -5.16 19.57 -1.36
CA ASP A 135 -4.87 20.41 -0.18
C ASP A 135 -4.28 19.58 0.98
N LEU A 136 -4.73 18.35 1.17
CA LEU A 136 -4.17 17.43 2.16
C LEU A 136 -2.71 17.06 1.81
N THR A 137 -2.44 16.85 0.52
CA THR A 137 -1.09 16.52 0.04
C THR A 137 -0.18 17.75 0.12
N ALA A 138 -0.64 18.91 -0.30
CA ALA A 138 0.14 20.15 -0.32
C ALA A 138 0.49 20.65 1.09
N SER A 139 -0.41 20.46 2.06
CA SER A 139 -0.17 20.80 3.47
C SER A 139 0.72 19.77 4.19
N GLY A 140 1.00 18.62 3.58
CA GLY A 140 1.70 17.51 4.23
C GLY A 140 0.86 16.74 5.26
N ALA A 141 -0.44 17.00 5.33
CA ALA A 141 -1.33 16.32 6.28
C ALA A 141 -1.59 14.85 5.91
N LEU A 142 -1.66 14.55 4.60
CA LEU A 142 -1.82 13.19 4.08
C LEU A 142 -1.39 13.17 2.61
N LEU A 143 -0.48 12.29 2.22
CA LEU A 143 -0.19 12.06 0.82
C LEU A 143 -1.31 11.23 0.18
N ALA A 144 -2.15 11.84 -0.67
CA ALA A 144 -3.23 11.16 -1.39
C ALA A 144 -2.76 10.82 -2.81
N VAL A 145 -2.75 9.53 -3.19
CA VAL A 145 -2.22 9.05 -4.49
C VAL A 145 -3.35 8.47 -5.33
N PRO A 146 -3.63 9.00 -6.53
CA PRO A 146 -4.57 8.41 -7.47
C PRO A 146 -4.20 6.98 -7.86
N SER A 147 -5.22 6.14 -8.08
CA SER A 147 -5.03 4.76 -8.55
C SER A 147 -5.90 4.48 -9.76
N VAL A 148 -5.35 3.78 -10.75
CA VAL A 148 -6.00 3.56 -12.03
C VAL A 148 -5.84 2.13 -12.54
N LYS A 149 -6.85 1.67 -13.25
CA LYS A 149 -6.86 0.40 -13.99
C LYS A 149 -7.06 0.69 -15.48
N TYR A 150 -6.00 0.53 -16.26
CA TYR A 150 -6.01 0.64 -17.71
C TYR A 150 -6.34 -0.70 -18.36
N HIS A 151 -6.72 -0.64 -19.65
CA HIS A 151 -6.85 -1.80 -20.51
C HIS A 151 -5.60 -2.69 -20.46
N LEU A 152 -5.83 -3.97 -20.32
CA LEU A 152 -4.81 -5.01 -20.41
C LEU A 152 -5.23 -5.99 -21.53
N PRO A 153 -4.53 -5.97 -22.69
CA PRO A 153 -4.94 -6.73 -23.85
C PRO A 153 -4.76 -8.23 -23.65
N ARG A 154 -5.55 -9.01 -24.37
CA ARG A 154 -5.35 -10.45 -24.54
C ARG A 154 -4.13 -10.74 -25.42
N LEU A 155 -3.74 -12.00 -25.50
CA LEU A 155 -2.68 -12.42 -26.42
C LEU A 155 -3.08 -12.06 -27.87
N GLY A 156 -2.18 -11.36 -28.59
CA GLY A 156 -2.43 -10.89 -29.93
C GLY A 156 -3.31 -9.63 -30.05
N GLU A 157 -3.92 -9.16 -28.96
CA GLU A 157 -4.68 -7.91 -28.95
C GLU A 157 -3.74 -6.71 -28.75
N PRO A 158 -3.96 -5.56 -29.44
CA PRO A 158 -3.23 -4.31 -29.18
C PRO A 158 -3.71 -3.65 -27.88
N PHE A 159 -2.86 -2.79 -27.31
CA PHE A 159 -3.29 -1.89 -26.25
C PHE A 159 -4.23 -0.82 -26.80
N ARG A 160 -5.14 -0.32 -25.97
CA ARG A 160 -6.03 0.80 -26.31
C ARG A 160 -5.38 2.12 -25.94
N ASP A 161 -4.48 2.60 -26.79
CA ASP A 161 -3.63 3.77 -26.51
C ASP A 161 -4.45 5.06 -26.25
N GLU A 162 -5.63 5.21 -26.81
CA GLU A 162 -6.53 6.35 -26.54
C GLU A 162 -7.01 6.36 -25.09
N GLU A 163 -7.30 5.19 -24.51
CA GLU A 163 -7.68 5.07 -23.10
C GLU A 163 -6.52 5.48 -22.18
N TYR A 164 -5.31 5.04 -22.51
CA TYR A 164 -4.09 5.47 -21.80
C TYR A 164 -3.86 6.97 -21.92
N ALA A 165 -3.97 7.50 -23.13
CA ALA A 165 -3.72 8.90 -23.43
C ALA A 165 -4.69 9.84 -22.70
N PHE A 166 -5.99 9.60 -22.87
CA PHE A 166 -7.03 10.46 -22.28
C PHE A 166 -6.98 10.42 -20.76
N THR A 167 -7.03 9.22 -20.18
CA THR A 167 -7.08 9.07 -18.72
C THR A 167 -5.83 9.61 -18.04
N THR A 168 -4.62 9.33 -18.57
CA THR A 168 -3.38 9.83 -17.95
C THR A 168 -3.31 11.35 -17.99
N ARG A 169 -3.67 12.00 -19.13
CA ARG A 169 -3.69 13.47 -19.23
C ARG A 169 -4.73 14.08 -18.30
N ALA A 170 -5.92 13.52 -18.22
CA ALA A 170 -6.97 14.02 -17.33
C ALA A 170 -6.56 13.94 -15.86
N LEU A 171 -5.94 12.81 -15.43
CA LEU A 171 -5.41 12.67 -14.08
C LEU A 171 -4.27 13.66 -13.81
N ALA A 172 -3.34 13.87 -14.76
CA ALA A 172 -2.26 14.83 -14.61
C ALA A 172 -2.77 16.25 -14.47
N ASN A 173 -3.79 16.62 -15.25
CA ASN A 173 -4.43 17.93 -15.14
C ASN A 173 -5.18 18.11 -13.80
N ALA A 174 -5.87 17.08 -13.33
CA ALA A 174 -6.55 17.11 -12.03
C ALA A 174 -5.57 17.16 -10.85
N TRP A 175 -4.41 16.49 -10.98
CA TRP A 175 -3.34 16.51 -9.99
C TRP A 175 -2.68 17.87 -9.82
N GLY A 176 -2.61 18.68 -10.90
CA GLY A 176 -2.19 20.08 -10.87
C GLY A 176 -0.70 20.34 -10.66
N ARG A 177 0.13 19.34 -10.45
CA ARG A 177 1.60 19.46 -10.40
C ARG A 177 2.30 18.37 -11.25
N SER A 178 3.60 18.55 -11.46
CA SER A 178 4.45 17.57 -12.15
C SER A 178 5.58 17.13 -11.20
N PRO A 179 5.87 15.82 -11.13
CA PRO A 179 5.18 14.71 -11.79
C PRO A 179 3.82 14.38 -11.16
N LEU A 180 2.91 13.80 -11.94
CA LEU A 180 1.74 13.08 -11.40
C LEU A 180 2.25 11.87 -10.61
N LEU A 181 1.85 11.74 -9.35
CA LEU A 181 2.02 10.48 -8.62
C LEU A 181 0.86 9.56 -8.96
N LEU A 182 1.13 8.33 -9.36
CA LEU A 182 0.09 7.42 -9.85
C LEU A 182 0.37 5.98 -9.42
N GLU A 183 -0.64 5.29 -8.90
CA GLU A 183 -0.58 3.84 -8.70
C GLU A 183 -1.36 3.13 -9.82
N LYS A 184 -0.68 2.27 -10.59
CA LYS A 184 -1.33 1.35 -11.53
C LYS A 184 -1.65 0.04 -10.82
N ASP A 185 -2.94 -0.26 -10.65
CA ASP A 185 -3.40 -1.48 -10.00
C ASP A 185 -3.48 -2.66 -11.01
N PHE A 186 -2.68 -3.69 -10.75
CA PHE A 186 -2.84 -5.01 -11.35
C PHE A 186 -3.65 -5.89 -10.38
N SER A 187 -4.96 -5.81 -10.46
CA SER A 187 -5.87 -6.49 -9.54
C SER A 187 -5.89 -8.00 -9.74
N PRO A 188 -5.99 -8.80 -8.66
CA PRO A 188 -6.07 -10.26 -8.72
C PRO A 188 -7.34 -10.79 -9.40
N THR A 189 -8.33 -9.94 -9.63
CA THR A 189 -9.51 -10.30 -10.41
C THR A 189 -9.20 -10.52 -11.89
N LEU A 190 -8.07 -10.01 -12.39
CA LEU A 190 -7.52 -10.45 -13.68
C LEU A 190 -7.08 -11.92 -13.62
N ALA A 191 -6.66 -12.42 -12.45
CA ALA A 191 -6.35 -13.84 -12.25
C ALA A 191 -7.59 -14.74 -12.22
N GLY A 192 -8.77 -14.19 -12.01
CA GLY A 192 -10.05 -14.90 -12.15
C GLY A 192 -10.60 -14.93 -13.57
N ASP A 193 -10.23 -13.95 -14.38
CA ASP A 193 -10.40 -14.02 -15.84
C ASP A 193 -9.20 -14.79 -16.41
N ARG A 194 -9.46 -15.71 -17.33
CA ARG A 194 -8.43 -16.49 -18.05
C ARG A 194 -7.36 -15.64 -18.75
N LEU A 195 -7.51 -14.30 -18.75
CA LEU A 195 -6.53 -13.31 -19.21
C LEU A 195 -5.20 -13.36 -18.46
N ALA A 196 -5.21 -13.79 -17.20
CA ALA A 196 -4.01 -13.90 -16.38
C ALA A 196 -3.47 -15.34 -16.28
N ASP A 197 -3.98 -16.27 -17.09
CA ASP A 197 -3.52 -17.67 -17.09
C ASP A 197 -2.22 -17.86 -17.91
N GLU A 198 -1.74 -16.81 -18.61
CA GLU A 198 -0.54 -16.88 -19.42
C GLU A 198 0.59 -16.02 -18.83
N LYS A 199 1.66 -16.67 -18.36
CA LYS A 199 2.85 -16.01 -17.81
C LYS A 199 3.43 -14.96 -18.77
N ALA A 200 3.57 -15.29 -20.04
CA ALA A 200 4.11 -14.38 -21.06
C ALA A 200 3.29 -13.09 -21.20
N GLN A 201 1.97 -13.18 -21.12
CA GLN A 201 1.07 -12.04 -21.21
C GLN A 201 1.18 -11.11 -19.98
N ILE A 202 1.26 -11.70 -18.79
CA ILE A 202 1.48 -10.91 -17.57
C ILE A 202 2.80 -10.14 -17.66
N LEU A 203 3.89 -10.79 -18.06
CA LEU A 203 5.21 -10.17 -18.20
C LEU A 203 5.21 -9.08 -19.29
N ARG A 204 4.47 -9.26 -20.38
CA ARG A 204 4.27 -8.25 -21.42
C ARG A 204 3.61 -6.99 -20.83
N TRP A 205 2.50 -7.15 -20.10
CA TRP A 205 1.84 -6.01 -19.45
C TRP A 205 2.76 -5.25 -18.51
N LEU A 206 3.52 -5.96 -17.69
CA LEU A 206 4.43 -5.34 -16.71
C LEU A 206 5.55 -4.54 -17.38
N ARG A 207 6.03 -4.98 -18.56
CA ARG A 207 7.10 -4.27 -19.32
C ARG A 207 6.55 -3.07 -20.08
N GLU A 208 5.38 -3.20 -20.73
CA GLU A 208 4.90 -2.18 -21.68
C GLU A 208 4.07 -1.07 -21.01
N VAL A 209 3.28 -1.39 -19.97
CA VAL A 209 2.36 -0.43 -19.33
C VAL A 209 3.07 0.83 -18.80
N PRO A 210 4.22 0.76 -18.12
CA PRO A 210 4.90 1.98 -17.66
C PRO A 210 5.24 2.96 -18.78
N GLN A 211 5.72 2.46 -19.90
CA GLN A 211 6.07 3.29 -21.05
C GLN A 211 4.85 3.95 -21.67
N ARG A 212 3.73 3.22 -21.80
CA ARG A 212 2.46 3.74 -22.34
C ARG A 212 1.90 4.85 -21.48
N ILE A 213 1.93 4.71 -20.16
CA ILE A 213 1.48 5.76 -19.24
C ILE A 213 2.37 7.01 -19.39
N ARG A 214 3.69 6.85 -19.36
CA ARG A 214 4.64 7.96 -19.43
C ARG A 214 4.70 8.66 -20.79
N ALA A 215 4.22 8.02 -21.86
CA ALA A 215 4.11 8.68 -23.17
C ALA A 215 3.12 9.87 -23.17
N HIS A 216 2.27 10.00 -22.16
CA HIS A 216 1.17 10.97 -22.15
C HIS A 216 1.27 12.05 -21.07
N ALA A 217 2.09 11.86 -20.05
CA ALA A 217 2.40 12.85 -19.00
C ALA A 217 3.69 12.47 -18.26
N ASN A 218 4.26 13.46 -17.57
CA ASN A 218 5.34 13.19 -16.62
C ASN A 218 4.73 12.51 -15.37
N VAL A 219 4.97 11.21 -15.19
CA VAL A 219 4.37 10.38 -14.16
C VAL A 219 5.45 9.66 -13.35
N ARG A 220 5.35 9.78 -12.03
CA ARG A 220 6.04 8.90 -11.10
C ARG A 220 5.08 7.75 -10.75
N LEU A 221 5.41 6.56 -11.23
CA LEU A 221 4.50 5.42 -11.31
C LEU A 221 4.84 4.34 -10.29
N ALA A 222 3.90 4.02 -9.40
CA ALA A 222 3.90 2.79 -8.64
C ALA A 222 3.11 1.70 -9.38
N MET A 223 3.65 0.50 -9.48
CA MET A 223 2.93 -0.67 -9.98
C MET A 223 2.57 -1.59 -8.84
N LYS A 224 1.27 -1.74 -8.59
CA LYS A 224 0.75 -2.66 -7.58
C LYS A 224 0.55 -4.03 -8.18
N LEU A 225 1.47 -4.93 -7.86
CA LEU A 225 1.51 -6.27 -8.41
C LEU A 225 0.49 -7.18 -7.72
N MET A 226 -0.23 -7.98 -8.51
CA MET A 226 -1.10 -9.03 -7.98
C MET A 226 -0.27 -10.19 -7.43
N ASN A 227 -0.85 -10.98 -6.54
CA ASN A 227 -0.42 -12.34 -6.31
C ASN A 227 -0.92 -13.21 -7.47
N ALA A 228 0.00 -13.72 -8.28
CA ALA A 228 -0.33 -14.63 -9.36
C ALA A 228 -0.56 -16.05 -8.82
N ARG A 229 -1.36 -16.85 -9.54
CA ARG A 229 -1.68 -18.23 -9.20
C ARG A 229 -0.57 -19.23 -9.55
N PHE A 230 0.58 -18.72 -9.96
CA PHE A 230 1.77 -19.48 -10.30
C PHE A 230 2.70 -19.63 -9.08
N ASP A 231 3.86 -20.23 -9.32
CA ASP A 231 4.89 -20.45 -8.31
C ASP A 231 5.57 -19.13 -7.84
N ASP A 232 6.34 -19.24 -6.78
CA ASP A 232 7.05 -18.10 -6.20
C ASP A 232 8.15 -17.55 -7.11
N ASP A 233 8.74 -18.37 -7.98
CA ASP A 233 9.77 -17.92 -8.93
C ASP A 233 9.17 -17.02 -10.01
N PHE A 234 8.00 -17.38 -10.53
CA PHE A 234 7.26 -16.49 -11.43
C PHE A 234 6.83 -15.19 -10.74
N GLN A 235 6.41 -15.26 -9.47
CA GLN A 235 6.07 -14.07 -8.70
C GLN A 235 7.28 -13.11 -8.57
N ALA A 236 8.49 -13.65 -8.40
CA ALA A 236 9.71 -12.85 -8.41
C ALA A 236 10.07 -12.34 -9.82
N GLU A 237 9.83 -13.12 -10.87
CA GLU A 237 10.01 -12.70 -12.27
C GLU A 237 9.10 -11.51 -12.64
N MET A 238 7.88 -11.45 -12.11
CA MET A 238 6.98 -10.31 -12.27
C MET A 238 7.59 -9.01 -11.74
N MET A 239 8.32 -9.05 -10.61
CA MET A 239 9.02 -7.86 -10.09
C MET A 239 10.09 -7.37 -11.07
N ASN A 240 10.85 -8.28 -11.66
CA ASN A 240 11.87 -7.95 -12.65
C ASN A 240 11.25 -7.36 -13.92
N ALA A 241 10.16 -7.94 -14.40
CA ALA A 241 9.43 -7.42 -15.57
C ALA A 241 8.85 -6.01 -15.32
N ALA A 242 8.51 -5.69 -14.08
CA ALA A 242 7.97 -4.40 -13.65
C ALA A 242 9.07 -3.34 -13.32
N SER A 243 10.34 -3.63 -13.57
CA SER A 243 11.48 -2.73 -13.23
C SER A 243 11.42 -1.35 -13.90
N GLY A 244 10.60 -1.18 -14.93
CA GLY A 244 10.32 0.13 -15.55
C GLY A 244 9.46 1.07 -14.70
N ALA A 245 8.93 0.67 -13.54
CA ALA A 245 8.20 1.53 -12.61
C ALA A 245 9.16 2.32 -11.69
N ASP A 246 8.64 3.35 -11.00
CA ASP A 246 9.39 4.10 -9.97
C ASP A 246 9.23 3.47 -8.57
N ALA A 247 8.18 2.66 -8.38
CA ALA A 247 7.98 1.86 -7.18
C ALA A 247 7.17 0.60 -7.49
N LEU A 248 7.35 -0.45 -6.67
CA LEU A 248 6.51 -1.65 -6.73
C LEU A 248 5.75 -1.83 -5.42
N VAL A 249 4.45 -2.10 -5.51
CA VAL A 249 3.63 -2.49 -4.36
C VAL A 249 3.48 -4.00 -4.37
N VAL A 250 4.03 -4.68 -3.37
CA VAL A 250 4.24 -6.13 -3.35
C VAL A 250 3.62 -6.79 -2.11
N PHE A 251 2.73 -7.74 -2.28
CA PHE A 251 1.89 -8.11 -3.42
C PHE A 251 0.43 -8.02 -2.98
N ASN A 252 -0.43 -7.63 -3.92
CA ASN A 252 -1.86 -7.50 -3.66
C ASN A 252 -2.49 -8.89 -3.43
N ARG A 253 -3.81 -8.93 -3.21
CA ARG A 253 -4.57 -10.14 -2.93
C ARG A 253 -4.38 -11.25 -3.98
N LEU A 254 -4.68 -12.46 -3.56
CA LEU A 254 -4.86 -13.62 -4.42
C LEU A 254 -6.35 -13.77 -4.78
N PHE A 255 -6.67 -14.30 -5.95
CA PHE A 255 -8.02 -14.67 -6.30
C PHE A 255 -8.32 -16.10 -5.82
N ASP A 256 -9.33 -16.22 -4.96
CA ASP A 256 -9.87 -17.50 -4.54
C ASP A 256 -10.88 -17.99 -5.57
N VAL A 257 -10.53 -19.05 -6.30
CA VAL A 257 -11.33 -19.59 -7.41
C VAL A 257 -12.60 -20.25 -6.91
N GLU A 258 -12.52 -20.95 -5.77
CA GLU A 258 -13.66 -21.70 -5.22
C GLU A 258 -14.74 -20.73 -4.73
N ARG A 259 -14.34 -19.63 -4.12
CA ARG A 259 -15.24 -18.58 -3.64
C ARG A 259 -15.59 -17.52 -4.69
N GLY A 260 -14.84 -17.46 -5.78
CA GLY A 260 -14.99 -16.45 -6.84
C GLY A 260 -14.71 -15.01 -6.36
N VAL A 261 -13.84 -14.81 -5.38
CA VAL A 261 -13.56 -13.50 -4.77
C VAL A 261 -12.07 -13.23 -4.66
N ALA A 262 -11.70 -11.95 -4.65
CA ALA A 262 -10.36 -11.54 -4.27
C ALA A 262 -10.21 -11.65 -2.74
N TYR A 263 -9.16 -12.30 -2.31
CA TYR A 263 -8.95 -12.77 -0.96
C TYR A 263 -7.66 -12.21 -0.37
N GLY A 264 -7.70 -11.82 0.90
CA GLY A 264 -6.60 -11.24 1.65
C GLY A 264 -6.42 -11.93 3.01
N GLY A 265 -6.12 -13.25 3.00
CA GLY A 265 -5.92 -14.01 4.22
C GLY A 265 -4.58 -13.76 4.91
N SER A 266 -4.43 -14.26 6.15
CA SER A 266 -3.23 -14.06 6.97
C SER A 266 -1.97 -14.68 6.35
N GLU A 267 -2.12 -15.77 5.59
CA GLU A 267 -1.03 -16.46 4.89
C GLU A 267 -0.42 -15.66 3.73
N LEU A 268 -1.10 -14.59 3.25
CA LEU A 268 -0.54 -13.75 2.19
C LEU A 268 0.75 -13.05 2.62
N SER A 269 0.84 -12.56 3.86
CA SER A 269 2.08 -11.97 4.36
C SER A 269 3.22 -13.00 4.30
N THR A 270 2.97 -14.21 4.79
CA THR A 270 3.96 -15.30 4.79
C THR A 270 4.43 -15.63 3.37
N ARG A 271 3.49 -15.75 2.42
CA ARG A 271 3.83 -15.98 1.02
C ARG A 271 4.64 -14.82 0.43
N ASN A 272 4.21 -13.59 0.65
CA ASN A 272 4.87 -12.41 0.11
C ASN A 272 6.30 -12.27 0.63
N LEU A 273 6.51 -12.47 1.93
CA LEU A 273 7.84 -12.41 2.55
C LEU A 273 8.75 -13.51 1.99
N ARG A 274 8.24 -14.73 1.79
CA ARG A 274 8.98 -15.84 1.18
C ARG A 274 9.41 -15.52 -0.25
N VAL A 275 8.55 -14.90 -1.06
CA VAL A 275 8.91 -14.46 -2.42
C VAL A 275 10.01 -13.39 -2.37
N LEU A 276 9.90 -12.43 -1.46
CA LEU A 276 10.91 -11.37 -1.29
C LEU A 276 12.26 -11.90 -0.80
N ASP A 277 12.31 -13.05 -0.16
CA ASP A 277 13.55 -13.73 0.26
C ASP A 277 14.27 -14.46 -0.88
N ARG A 278 13.61 -14.68 -2.04
CA ARG A 278 14.25 -15.34 -3.18
C ARG A 278 15.43 -14.54 -3.74
N PRO A 279 16.52 -15.19 -4.21
CA PRO A 279 17.67 -14.50 -4.83
C PRO A 279 17.24 -13.62 -6.01
N SER A 280 16.31 -14.09 -6.84
CA SER A 280 15.72 -13.32 -7.94
C SER A 280 14.92 -12.10 -7.47
N GLY A 281 14.39 -12.14 -6.25
CA GLY A 281 13.73 -11.01 -5.58
C GLY A 281 14.70 -9.99 -4.97
N ARG A 282 15.99 -10.33 -4.84
CA ARG A 282 17.04 -9.52 -4.20
C ARG A 282 17.98 -8.84 -5.20
N GLN A 283 17.62 -8.74 -6.48
CA GLN A 283 18.48 -8.09 -7.47
C GLN A 283 18.88 -6.67 -7.05
N ALA A 284 20.14 -6.32 -7.29
CA ALA A 284 20.79 -5.10 -6.80
C ALA A 284 20.19 -3.79 -7.33
N VAL A 285 19.42 -3.84 -8.42
CA VAL A 285 18.78 -2.66 -9.03
C VAL A 285 17.31 -2.99 -9.26
N ARG A 286 16.48 -2.65 -8.30
CA ARG A 286 15.02 -2.73 -8.41
C ARG A 286 14.39 -1.44 -7.90
N PRO A 287 13.19 -1.08 -8.40
CA PRO A 287 12.45 0.05 -7.83
C PRO A 287 12.23 -0.10 -6.32
N PRO A 288 12.14 1.01 -5.55
CA PRO A 288 11.72 0.99 -4.17
C PRO A 288 10.43 0.20 -3.96
N LEU A 289 10.33 -0.49 -2.83
CA LEU A 289 9.17 -1.34 -2.54
C LEU A 289 8.25 -0.70 -1.52
N SER A 290 6.93 -0.96 -1.69
CA SER A 290 5.90 -0.79 -0.68
C SER A 290 5.25 -2.14 -0.39
N GLY A 291 5.25 -2.58 0.86
CA GLY A 291 4.73 -3.89 1.24
C GLY A 291 3.20 -3.88 1.34
N THR A 292 2.55 -4.97 0.95
CA THR A 292 1.11 -5.20 1.21
C THR A 292 0.83 -6.69 1.34
N GLY A 293 -0.37 -7.09 1.76
CA GLY A 293 -0.76 -8.49 1.90
C GLY A 293 -1.04 -8.87 3.35
N ASN A 294 -2.14 -8.33 3.88
CA ASN A 294 -2.66 -8.60 5.22
C ASN A 294 -1.66 -8.31 6.36
N ILE A 295 -0.99 -7.18 6.29
CA ILE A 295 -0.13 -6.68 7.36
C ILE A 295 -1.02 -6.25 8.53
N HIS A 296 -0.75 -6.75 9.74
CA HIS A 296 -1.59 -6.55 10.92
C HIS A 296 -0.79 -6.26 12.20
N SER A 297 0.52 -6.09 12.12
CA SER A 297 1.37 -5.75 13.26
C SER A 297 2.58 -4.92 12.83
N GLY A 298 3.19 -4.21 13.78
CA GLY A 298 4.47 -3.52 13.60
C GLY A 298 5.59 -4.51 13.26
N ARG A 299 5.54 -5.72 13.79
CA ARG A 299 6.49 -6.80 13.47
C ARG A 299 6.47 -7.14 11.98
N LEU A 300 5.29 -7.29 11.37
CA LEU A 300 5.20 -7.52 9.93
C LEU A 300 5.69 -6.31 9.11
N ILE A 301 5.46 -5.08 9.58
CA ILE A 301 6.02 -3.89 8.94
C ILE A 301 7.55 -3.97 8.91
N VAL A 302 8.19 -4.33 10.02
CA VAL A 302 9.65 -4.51 10.09
C VAL A 302 10.10 -5.66 9.19
N GLU A 303 9.37 -6.78 9.14
CA GLU A 303 9.71 -7.90 8.25
C GLU A 303 9.68 -7.51 6.76
N TYR A 304 8.72 -6.69 6.34
CA TYR A 304 8.71 -6.12 4.99
C TYR A 304 9.85 -5.12 4.79
N ALA A 305 10.15 -4.28 5.78
CA ALA A 305 11.26 -3.31 5.71
C ALA A 305 12.60 -4.01 5.53
N LEU A 306 12.88 -5.10 6.27
CA LEU A 306 14.09 -5.91 6.14
C LEU A 306 14.29 -6.52 4.74
N ARG A 307 13.24 -6.53 3.91
CA ARG A 307 13.23 -6.97 2.51
C ARG A 307 13.19 -5.82 1.51
N GLY A 308 13.43 -4.59 2.01
CA GLY A 308 13.57 -3.39 1.20
C GLY A 308 12.28 -2.59 0.99
N CYS A 309 11.20 -2.86 1.75
CA CYS A 309 9.99 -2.06 1.68
C CYS A 309 10.12 -0.79 2.52
N SER A 310 10.16 0.37 1.87
CA SER A 310 10.26 1.69 2.51
C SER A 310 8.92 2.22 3.02
N SER A 311 7.81 1.55 2.71
CA SER A 311 6.46 1.82 3.19
C SER A 311 5.60 0.56 3.11
N VAL A 312 4.40 0.62 3.69
CA VAL A 312 3.42 -0.47 3.64
C VAL A 312 2.01 0.07 3.39
N GLN A 313 1.21 -0.69 2.63
CA GLN A 313 -0.18 -0.40 2.36
C GLN A 313 -1.08 -1.45 3.04
N LEU A 314 -1.89 -1.01 3.98
CA LEU A 314 -2.85 -1.85 4.69
C LEU A 314 -4.28 -1.54 4.23
N HIS A 315 -5.15 -2.54 4.28
CA HIS A 315 -6.57 -2.37 4.02
C HIS A 315 -7.41 -3.15 5.04
N THR A 316 -7.22 -4.46 5.16
CA THR A 316 -7.99 -5.33 6.08
C THR A 316 -7.89 -4.84 7.51
N PHE A 317 -6.69 -4.52 8.00
CA PHE A 317 -6.47 -4.11 9.38
C PHE A 317 -7.21 -2.81 9.75
N PHE A 318 -7.43 -1.88 8.81
CA PHE A 318 -8.24 -0.68 9.02
C PHE A 318 -9.75 -0.92 8.99
N GLN A 319 -10.21 -2.16 8.81
CA GLN A 319 -11.63 -2.51 8.70
C GLN A 319 -12.11 -3.48 9.78
N LEU A 320 -11.23 -3.88 10.68
CA LEU A 320 -11.61 -4.76 11.78
C LEU A 320 -12.74 -4.16 12.60
N PRO A 321 -13.57 -5.00 13.23
CA PRO A 321 -14.49 -4.56 14.28
C PRO A 321 -13.76 -3.73 15.33
N LEU A 322 -14.43 -2.72 15.91
CA LEU A 322 -13.77 -1.77 16.83
C LEU A 322 -13.21 -2.44 18.08
N GLU A 323 -13.86 -3.51 18.51
CA GLU A 323 -13.47 -4.35 19.65
C GLU A 323 -12.19 -5.15 19.46
N GLU A 324 -11.74 -5.31 18.23
CA GLU A 324 -10.48 -6.01 17.89
C GLU A 324 -9.25 -5.12 18.11
N TYR A 325 -9.43 -3.82 18.31
CA TYR A 325 -8.35 -2.91 18.63
C TYR A 325 -8.19 -2.72 20.14
N PRO A 326 -6.95 -2.61 20.63
CA PRO A 326 -6.68 -2.29 22.04
C PRO A 326 -7.20 -0.90 22.45
N ALA A 327 -7.20 0.06 21.49
CA ALA A 327 -7.66 1.41 21.75
C ALA A 327 -9.21 1.47 21.88
N THR A 328 -9.70 2.23 22.86
CA THR A 328 -11.11 2.30 23.22
C THR A 328 -11.85 3.44 22.54
N GLU A 329 -11.14 4.50 22.15
CA GLU A 329 -11.70 5.70 21.53
C GLU A 329 -11.01 6.02 20.21
N GLY A 330 -11.55 6.99 19.48
CA GLY A 330 -11.01 7.44 18.19
C GLY A 330 -11.50 6.66 16.98
N SER A 331 -11.14 7.16 15.80
CA SER A 331 -11.47 6.52 14.51
C SER A 331 -10.77 5.15 14.39
N ARG A 332 -11.28 4.29 13.47
CA ARG A 332 -10.59 3.02 13.16
C ARG A 332 -9.12 3.24 12.78
N THR A 333 -8.83 4.32 12.07
CA THR A 333 -7.45 4.66 11.68
C THR A 333 -6.58 4.95 12.89
N GLN A 334 -7.06 5.76 13.85
CA GLN A 334 -6.35 6.03 15.10
C GLN A 334 -6.11 4.75 15.91
N ARG A 335 -7.15 3.90 16.05
CA ARG A 335 -7.02 2.63 16.78
C ARG A 335 -6.03 1.67 16.13
N ALA A 336 -6.04 1.59 14.80
CA ALA A 336 -5.11 0.78 14.06
C ALA A 336 -3.66 1.29 14.20
N LEU A 337 -3.43 2.61 14.06
CA LEU A 337 -2.12 3.21 14.25
C LEU A 337 -1.59 3.01 15.67
N HIS A 338 -2.47 3.15 16.68
CA HIS A 338 -2.12 2.84 18.07
C HIS A 338 -1.57 1.42 18.21
N ALA A 339 -2.26 0.41 17.72
CA ALA A 339 -1.84 -0.98 17.78
C ALA A 339 -0.54 -1.23 16.98
N LEU A 340 -0.46 -0.73 15.73
CA LEU A 340 0.68 -0.97 14.85
C LEU A 340 1.98 -0.32 15.36
N ILE A 341 1.88 0.77 16.10
CA ILE A 341 3.05 1.56 16.50
C ILE A 341 3.42 1.30 17.97
N PHE A 342 2.44 1.32 18.88
CA PHE A 342 2.67 1.36 20.31
C PHE A 342 2.47 0.00 21.02
N ASP A 343 1.99 -1.06 20.35
CA ASP A 343 1.88 -2.37 20.99
C ASP A 343 3.23 -2.79 21.58
N PRO A 344 3.30 -3.10 22.92
CA PRO A 344 4.57 -3.36 23.60
C PRO A 344 5.24 -4.69 23.20
N ARG A 345 4.56 -5.56 22.43
CA ARG A 345 5.09 -6.85 21.94
C ARG A 345 5.39 -6.80 20.45
N ASP A 346 4.41 -6.38 19.65
CA ASP A 346 4.45 -6.48 18.19
C ASP A 346 4.29 -5.13 17.47
N GLY A 347 4.29 -4.02 18.22
CA GLY A 347 4.29 -2.68 17.66
C GLY A 347 5.64 -2.31 17.04
N LEU A 348 5.63 -1.34 16.14
CA LEU A 348 6.81 -0.92 15.39
C LEU A 348 7.95 -0.46 16.33
N ILE A 349 7.63 0.30 17.38
CA ILE A 349 8.61 0.76 18.39
C ILE A 349 9.25 -0.44 19.09
N ALA A 350 8.42 -1.39 19.59
CA ALA A 350 8.90 -2.55 20.34
C ALA A 350 9.87 -3.39 19.50
N VAL A 351 9.52 -3.63 18.23
CA VAL A 351 10.33 -4.46 17.35
C VAL A 351 11.63 -3.76 16.93
N MET A 352 11.62 -2.45 16.70
CA MET A 352 12.85 -1.70 16.43
C MET A 352 13.82 -1.72 17.64
N LEU A 353 13.31 -1.58 18.87
CA LEU A 353 14.10 -1.73 20.09
C LEU A 353 14.60 -3.16 20.30
N GLU A 354 13.81 -4.17 19.92
CA GLU A 354 14.25 -5.58 19.93
C GLU A 354 15.41 -5.80 18.95
N ARG A 355 15.36 -5.23 17.75
CA ARG A 355 16.43 -5.30 16.76
C ARG A 355 17.70 -4.59 17.20
N GLU A 356 17.58 -3.47 17.91
CA GLU A 356 18.72 -2.80 18.55
C GLU A 356 19.38 -3.72 19.58
N ARG A 357 18.61 -4.33 20.48
CA ARG A 357 19.14 -5.27 21.48
C ARG A 357 19.81 -6.50 20.86
N ALA A 358 19.25 -6.99 19.74
CA ALA A 358 19.83 -8.09 18.99
C ALA A 358 21.04 -7.67 18.13
N ASN A 359 21.49 -6.41 18.23
CA ASN A 359 22.59 -5.83 17.46
C ASN A 359 22.42 -5.96 15.91
N THR A 360 21.16 -5.87 15.45
CA THR A 360 20.78 -5.96 14.03
C THR A 360 20.23 -4.64 13.47
N LEU A 361 20.06 -3.64 14.32
CA LEU A 361 19.77 -2.25 13.99
C LEU A 361 20.58 -1.35 14.92
N HIS A 362 21.22 -0.30 14.39
CA HIS A 362 22.13 0.55 15.14
C HIS A 362 21.67 2.00 15.13
N ARG A 363 21.93 2.72 16.22
CA ARG A 363 21.68 4.16 16.28
C ARG A 363 22.69 4.91 15.43
N ARG A 364 22.18 5.83 14.64
CA ARG A 364 22.96 6.82 13.91
C ARG A 364 22.62 8.19 14.46
N ASN A 365 23.63 8.94 14.91
CA ASN A 365 23.45 10.20 15.61
C ASN A 365 22.50 10.11 16.83
N GLY A 366 22.54 8.98 17.55
CA GLY A 366 21.72 8.75 18.74
C GLY A 366 20.28 8.31 18.47
N GLU A 367 19.86 8.16 17.21
CA GLU A 367 18.51 7.73 16.81
C GLU A 367 18.54 6.42 16.02
N LEU A 368 17.52 5.57 16.19
CA LEU A 368 17.21 4.48 15.27
C LEU A 368 16.41 5.04 14.11
N HIS A 369 16.67 4.59 12.89
CA HIS A 369 15.94 5.04 11.71
C HIS A 369 15.22 3.87 11.05
N PHE A 370 13.92 4.02 10.76
CA PHE A 370 13.15 2.99 10.06
C PHE A 370 13.76 2.64 8.70
N LEU A 371 14.23 3.64 7.95
CA LEU A 371 14.84 3.43 6.64
C LEU A 371 16.15 2.62 6.68
N ASP A 372 16.83 2.55 7.82
CA ASP A 372 18.04 1.72 7.95
C ASP A 372 17.70 0.22 7.95
N LEU A 373 16.44 -0.15 8.27
CA LEU A 373 15.93 -1.53 8.08
C LEU A 373 15.81 -1.90 6.60
N CYS A 374 15.57 -0.92 5.72
CA CYS A 374 15.32 -1.14 4.30
C CYS A 374 16.60 -1.25 3.47
N ALA A 375 17.76 -0.94 4.04
CA ALA A 375 19.03 -1.01 3.35
C ALA A 375 19.39 -2.48 3.01
N PRO A 376 19.97 -2.74 1.82
CA PRO A 376 20.51 -4.06 1.53
C PRO A 376 21.51 -4.44 2.63
N ARG A 377 21.33 -5.61 3.25
CA ARG A 377 22.35 -6.13 4.17
C ARG A 377 23.62 -6.34 3.38
N ALA A 378 24.72 -5.68 3.77
CA ALA A 378 26.05 -6.05 3.31
C ALA A 378 26.27 -7.53 3.70
N ASN A 379 26.50 -8.39 2.71
CA ASN A 379 26.85 -9.79 2.92
C ASN A 379 28.21 -9.89 3.61
#